data_14641d68df37340cc0879d3fc5db8637
#
_entry.id   14641d68df37340cc0879d3fc5db8637
#
_cell.length_a   1.000
_cell.length_b   1.000
_cell.length_c   1.000
_cell.angle_alpha   90.00
_cell.angle_beta   90.00
_cell.angle_gamma   90.00
#
_symmetry.space_group_name_H-M   'P 1'
#
loop_
_entity.id
_entity.type
_entity.pdbx_description
1 polymer ?
#
loop_
_entity_poly.entity_id
_entity_poly.type
_entity_poly.pdbx_seq_one_letter_code
_entity_poly.pdbx_strand_id
1 'polypeptide(L)'
;ILGQVIYIGSQPVEIVGILEKPTGFMAFSSNEVYLPQKTWQSVFASTAFSEVAIQAKSPEDLQIAGEKASDMLNRIHEKENAYQIINMEEIADGIGQITGIMTTIIGSIAGVSLLVGGIGVMNIMLVSVTERTREIGVRMSLGATRGQILFQFLVESVTLTLIGGVIGMGLGTGAAFLVSHFAGWPPLVSFPVIIVGILFSMIIGVIFGILPANKASRLDPI
;
A
#
# COMPACT_ATOMS: atom_id res chain seq x y z
N ILE A 1 2.18 -4.50 37.96
CA ILE A 1 3.47 -4.76 37.27
C ILE A 1 4.50 -3.69 37.67
N LEU A 2 4.12 -2.38 37.74
CA LEU A 2 5.00 -1.34 38.24
C LEU A 2 5.36 -1.59 39.73
N GLY A 3 6.64 -1.41 40.09
CA GLY A 3 7.16 -1.68 41.42
C GLY A 3 7.47 -3.15 41.72
N GLN A 4 7.21 -4.05 40.77
CA GLN A 4 7.59 -5.47 40.91
C GLN A 4 9.09 -5.65 40.64
N VAL A 5 9.70 -6.54 41.41
CA VAL A 5 11.10 -6.91 41.25
C VAL A 5 11.19 -8.12 40.33
N ILE A 6 11.95 -7.99 39.26
CA ILE A 6 12.31 -9.11 38.37
C ILE A 6 13.81 -9.39 38.47
N TYR A 7 14.22 -10.58 38.11
CA TYR A 7 15.63 -10.94 38.11
C TYR A 7 16.19 -10.96 36.69
N ILE A 8 17.26 -10.19 36.46
CA ILE A 8 18.02 -10.24 35.21
C ILE A 8 19.36 -10.92 35.55
N GLY A 9 19.47 -12.18 35.12
CA GLY A 9 20.55 -13.04 35.64
C GLY A 9 20.39 -13.27 37.14
N SER A 10 21.40 -12.85 37.94
CA SER A 10 21.39 -12.94 39.39
C SER A 10 21.02 -11.62 40.11
N GLN A 11 20.78 -10.56 39.37
CA GLN A 11 20.54 -9.22 39.96
C GLN A 11 19.04 -8.88 40.00
N PRO A 12 18.50 -8.45 41.14
CA PRO A 12 17.12 -7.97 41.23
C PRO A 12 17.02 -6.55 40.64
N VAL A 13 16.01 -6.32 39.80
CA VAL A 13 15.70 -5.02 39.18
C VAL A 13 14.24 -4.71 39.37
N GLU A 14 13.93 -3.49 39.76
CA GLU A 14 12.55 -3.03 39.91
C GLU A 14 12.01 -2.44 38.60
N ILE A 15 10.78 -2.78 38.25
CA ILE A 15 10.08 -2.24 37.07
C ILE A 15 9.58 -0.84 37.41
N VAL A 16 10.24 0.19 36.87
CA VAL A 16 9.90 1.60 37.08
C VAL A 16 8.98 2.18 36.02
N GLY A 17 8.80 1.50 34.88
CA GLY A 17 7.97 2.00 33.79
C GLY A 17 7.64 0.91 32.78
N ILE A 18 6.57 1.14 32.01
CA ILE A 18 6.17 0.32 30.89
C ILE A 18 6.11 1.24 29.67
N LEU A 19 6.82 0.87 28.62
CA LEU A 19 6.79 1.58 27.36
C LEU A 19 5.66 1.04 26.49
N GLU A 20 5.04 1.92 25.72
CA GLU A 20 4.05 1.54 24.74
C GLU A 20 4.72 0.72 23.63
N LYS A 21 4.06 -0.37 23.22
CA LYS A 21 4.61 -1.25 22.19
C LYS A 21 4.72 -0.47 20.88
N PRO A 22 5.90 -0.44 20.23
CA PRO A 22 6.03 0.22 18.95
C PRO A 22 5.07 -0.40 17.93
N THR A 23 4.39 0.44 17.16
CA THR A 23 3.48 0.04 16.09
C THR A 23 4.14 0.29 14.74
N GLY A 24 3.93 -0.60 13.77
CA GLY A 24 4.43 -0.46 12.40
C GLY A 24 5.28 -1.64 11.93
N PHE A 25 5.75 -1.55 10.70
CA PHE A 25 6.52 -2.61 10.02
C PHE A 25 7.80 -2.99 10.75
N MET A 26 8.44 -2.05 11.46
CA MET A 26 9.66 -2.28 12.26
C MET A 26 9.38 -2.83 13.66
N ALA A 27 8.13 -2.96 14.05
CA ALA A 27 7.71 -3.53 15.33
C ALA A 27 7.75 -5.06 15.30
N PHE A 28 8.83 -5.65 14.77
CA PHE A 28 9.08 -7.05 14.97
C PHE A 28 9.19 -7.28 16.47
N SER A 29 8.36 -8.17 16.97
CA SER A 29 8.13 -8.49 18.38
C SER A 29 9.41 -8.87 19.12
N SER A 30 10.24 -7.91 19.40
CA SER A 30 11.29 -8.02 20.39
C SER A 30 10.69 -7.63 21.73
N ASN A 31 10.72 -8.53 22.68
CA ASN A 31 10.49 -8.18 24.08
C ASN A 31 11.73 -7.41 24.55
N GLU A 32 11.68 -6.09 24.47
CA GLU A 32 12.79 -5.22 24.83
C GLU A 32 12.68 -4.81 26.29
N VAL A 33 13.81 -4.83 26.98
CA VAL A 33 13.94 -4.35 28.35
C VAL A 33 14.94 -3.19 28.34
N TYR A 34 14.48 -2.03 28.73
CA TYR A 34 15.32 -0.83 28.82
C TYR A 34 15.88 -0.70 30.22
N LEU A 35 17.21 -0.63 30.33
CA LEU A 35 17.92 -0.49 31.59
C LEU A 35 18.71 0.81 31.63
N PRO A 36 18.74 1.53 32.76
CA PRO A 36 19.68 2.62 32.94
C PRO A 36 21.13 2.13 32.78
N GLN A 37 21.99 2.96 32.18
CA GLN A 37 23.38 2.59 31.90
C GLN A 37 24.11 2.03 33.16
N LYS A 38 23.93 2.67 34.32
CA LYS A 38 24.56 2.22 35.58
C LYS A 38 24.06 0.82 35.99
N THR A 39 22.78 0.54 35.82
CA THR A 39 22.20 -0.75 36.11
C THR A 39 22.74 -1.81 35.14
N TRP A 40 22.84 -1.46 33.84
CA TRP A 40 23.47 -2.34 32.84
C TRP A 40 24.89 -2.72 33.22
N GLN A 41 25.71 -1.73 33.59
CA GLN A 41 27.09 -1.96 34.01
C GLN A 41 27.19 -2.85 35.26
N SER A 42 26.28 -2.69 36.21
CA SER A 42 26.26 -3.52 37.42
C SER A 42 25.81 -4.96 37.18
N VAL A 43 24.84 -5.14 36.24
CA VAL A 43 24.28 -6.48 35.90
C VAL A 43 25.24 -7.27 35.02
N PHE A 44 25.80 -6.64 34.00
CA PHE A 44 26.60 -7.32 32.97
C PHE A 44 28.11 -7.12 33.13
N ALA A 45 28.56 -6.32 34.09
CA ALA A 45 29.97 -5.97 34.31
C ALA A 45 30.69 -5.47 33.04
N SER A 46 29.94 -4.87 32.12
CA SER A 46 30.41 -4.39 30.82
C SER A 46 30.22 -2.89 30.68
N THR A 47 31.25 -2.23 30.20
CA THR A 47 31.23 -0.80 29.81
C THR A 47 31.20 -0.62 28.28
N ALA A 48 31.20 -1.74 27.53
CA ALA A 48 31.21 -1.70 26.09
C ALA A 48 29.83 -1.34 25.55
N PHE A 49 29.80 -0.50 24.53
CA PHE A 49 28.63 -0.20 23.73
C PHE A 49 28.70 -1.01 22.44
N SER A 50 27.61 -1.66 22.08
CA SER A 50 27.50 -2.38 20.81
C SER A 50 27.16 -1.46 19.65
N GLU A 51 26.47 -0.35 19.94
CA GLU A 51 25.97 0.59 18.94
C GLU A 51 26.02 2.01 19.47
N VAL A 52 26.35 2.97 18.60
CA VAL A 52 26.32 4.40 18.88
C VAL A 52 25.49 5.08 17.80
N ALA A 53 24.38 5.68 18.18
CA ALA A 53 23.52 6.44 17.27
C ALA A 53 24.00 7.89 17.17
N ILE A 54 24.16 8.37 15.94
CA ILE A 54 24.58 9.74 15.64
C ILE A 54 23.48 10.42 14.86
N GLN A 55 23.08 11.60 15.31
CA GLN A 55 22.11 12.42 14.61
C GLN A 55 22.82 13.56 13.88
N ALA A 56 22.69 13.60 12.57
CA ALA A 56 23.15 14.73 11.76
C ALA A 56 22.10 15.86 11.72
N LYS A 57 22.54 17.07 11.37
CA LYS A 57 21.65 18.23 11.23
C LYS A 57 20.85 18.20 9.94
N SER A 58 21.41 17.61 8.88
CA SER A 58 20.75 17.40 7.60
C SER A 58 21.02 15.98 7.09
N PRO A 59 20.13 15.44 6.23
CA PRO A 59 20.34 14.14 5.58
C PRO A 59 21.68 14.08 4.80
N GLU A 60 22.05 15.18 4.15
CA GLU A 60 23.27 15.29 3.33
C GLU A 60 24.55 15.14 4.16
N ASP A 61 24.50 15.48 5.44
CA ASP A 61 25.63 15.38 6.37
C ASP A 61 25.77 13.99 7.02
N LEU A 62 24.77 13.11 6.88
CA LEU A 62 24.74 11.80 7.55
C LEU A 62 25.95 10.92 7.20
N GLN A 63 26.25 10.81 5.91
CA GLN A 63 27.38 10.01 5.44
C GLN A 63 28.71 10.55 5.99
N ILE A 64 28.92 11.86 5.86
CA ILE A 64 30.14 12.53 6.31
C ILE A 64 30.30 12.43 7.83
N ALA A 65 29.20 12.57 8.58
CA ALA A 65 29.19 12.44 10.03
C ALA A 65 29.53 11.00 10.44
N GLY A 66 28.96 10.01 9.77
CA GLY A 66 29.24 8.59 10.00
C GLY A 66 30.71 8.25 9.75
N GLU A 67 31.27 8.66 8.62
CA GLU A 67 32.68 8.42 8.27
C GLU A 67 33.63 9.05 9.29
N LYS A 68 33.40 10.33 9.66
CA LYS A 68 34.20 11.00 10.68
C LYS A 68 34.12 10.31 12.04
N ALA A 69 32.94 9.83 12.42
CA ALA A 69 32.77 9.12 13.68
C ALA A 69 33.47 7.76 13.68
N SER A 70 33.33 7.00 12.59
CA SER A 70 34.04 5.72 12.40
C SER A 70 35.55 5.89 12.44
N ASP A 71 36.09 6.88 11.74
CA ASP A 71 37.51 7.18 11.73
C ASP A 71 38.02 7.59 13.13
N MET A 72 37.23 8.39 13.86
CA MET A 72 37.56 8.80 15.20
C MET A 72 37.59 7.62 16.17
N LEU A 73 36.58 6.73 16.09
CA LEU A 73 36.51 5.52 16.93
C LEU A 73 37.63 4.55 16.60
N ASN A 74 37.95 4.35 15.31
CA ASN A 74 39.08 3.53 14.86
C ASN A 74 40.40 4.04 15.41
N ARG A 75 40.63 5.37 15.41
CA ARG A 75 41.81 6.00 15.98
C ARG A 75 41.91 5.84 17.50
N ILE A 76 40.78 6.05 18.23
CA ILE A 76 40.76 5.96 19.70
C ILE A 76 41.07 4.52 20.15
N HIS A 77 40.57 3.54 19.42
CA HIS A 77 40.72 2.12 19.76
C HIS A 77 41.86 1.41 19.04
N GLU A 78 42.70 2.16 18.30
CA GLU A 78 43.86 1.65 17.54
C GLU A 78 43.47 0.44 16.65
N LYS A 79 42.31 0.51 16.00
CA LYS A 79 41.78 -0.54 15.14
C LYS A 79 41.52 0.01 13.75
N GLU A 80 41.72 -0.82 12.73
CA GLU A 80 41.38 -0.49 11.34
C GLU A 80 40.07 -1.17 10.98
N ASN A 81 39.13 -0.40 10.41
CA ASN A 81 37.84 -0.88 9.88
C ASN A 81 37.00 -1.73 10.89
N ALA A 82 37.11 -1.41 12.18
CA ALA A 82 36.39 -2.14 13.23
C ALA A 82 34.94 -1.67 13.41
N TYR A 83 34.62 -0.49 12.91
CA TYR A 83 33.30 0.14 13.06
C TYR A 83 32.59 0.22 11.72
N GLN A 84 31.37 -0.33 11.68
CA GLN A 84 30.52 -0.33 10.51
C GLN A 84 29.49 0.81 10.64
N ILE A 85 29.33 1.57 9.56
CA ILE A 85 28.34 2.63 9.49
C ILE A 85 27.04 2.04 8.96
N ILE A 86 25.95 2.21 9.68
CA ILE A 86 24.60 1.86 9.24
C ILE A 86 23.85 3.16 8.98
N ASN A 87 23.64 3.48 7.72
CA ASN A 87 22.84 4.63 7.32
C ASN A 87 21.37 4.25 7.22
N MET A 88 20.56 4.74 8.17
CA MET A 88 19.13 4.47 8.21
C MET A 88 18.37 5.07 7.03
N GLU A 89 18.89 6.14 6.41
CA GLU A 89 18.31 6.74 5.21
C GLU A 89 18.47 5.81 4.00
N GLU A 90 19.67 5.23 3.81
CA GLU A 90 19.90 4.25 2.74
C GLU A 90 19.02 3.01 2.89
N ILE A 91 18.79 2.56 4.13
CA ILE A 91 17.87 1.45 4.42
C ILE A 91 16.44 1.86 4.07
N ALA A 92 16.00 3.05 4.46
CA ALA A 92 14.67 3.56 4.15
C ALA A 92 14.46 3.72 2.65
N ASP A 93 15.46 4.23 1.92
CA ASP A 93 15.44 4.36 0.47
C ASP A 93 15.41 2.98 -0.22
N GLY A 94 16.18 2.03 0.27
CA GLY A 94 16.16 0.64 -0.22
C GLY A 94 14.78 0.00 -0.04
N ILE A 95 14.14 0.18 1.12
CA ILE A 95 12.77 -0.28 1.37
C ILE A 95 11.79 0.46 0.43
N GLY A 96 11.97 1.77 0.25
CA GLY A 96 11.18 2.57 -0.68
C GLY A 96 11.26 2.06 -2.12
N GLN A 97 12.46 1.72 -2.61
CA GLN A 97 12.66 1.15 -3.94
C GLN A 97 11.97 -0.21 -4.09
N ILE A 98 12.15 -1.11 -3.12
CA ILE A 98 11.48 -2.44 -3.13
C ILE A 98 9.95 -2.27 -3.15
N THR A 99 9.43 -1.38 -2.32
CA THR A 99 7.99 -1.08 -2.27
C THR A 99 7.50 -0.49 -3.58
N GLY A 100 8.28 0.40 -4.21
CA GLY A 100 8.00 0.96 -5.54
C GLY A 100 7.93 -0.11 -6.63
N ILE A 101 8.89 -1.03 -6.66
CA ILE A 101 8.89 -2.17 -7.59
C ILE A 101 7.65 -3.05 -7.37
N MET A 102 7.35 -3.41 -6.12
CA MET A 102 6.18 -4.22 -5.78
C MET A 102 4.88 -3.53 -6.21
N THR A 103 4.76 -2.23 -5.97
CA THR A 103 3.59 -1.44 -6.38
C THR A 103 3.45 -1.42 -7.91
N THR A 104 4.56 -1.32 -8.63
CA THR A 104 4.56 -1.35 -10.10
C THR A 104 4.13 -2.72 -10.64
N ILE A 105 4.62 -3.80 -10.05
CA ILE A 105 4.22 -5.17 -10.43
C ILE A 105 2.73 -5.39 -10.18
N ILE A 106 2.27 -5.08 -8.97
CA ILE A 106 0.86 -5.22 -8.59
C ILE A 106 -0.04 -4.36 -9.47
N GLY A 107 0.38 -3.11 -9.73
CA GLY A 107 -0.33 -2.19 -10.62
C GLY A 107 -0.41 -2.70 -12.06
N SER A 108 0.66 -3.32 -12.56
CA SER A 108 0.68 -3.93 -13.89
C SER A 108 -0.29 -5.12 -14.00
N ILE A 109 -0.29 -5.99 -12.99
CA ILE A 109 -1.24 -7.14 -12.92
C ILE A 109 -2.68 -6.62 -12.85
N ALA A 110 -2.94 -5.62 -12.02
CA ALA A 110 -4.26 -4.99 -11.92
C ALA A 110 -4.68 -4.36 -13.25
N GLY A 111 -3.76 -3.67 -13.95
CA GLY A 111 -4.00 -3.07 -15.26
C GLY A 111 -4.39 -4.12 -16.31
N VAL A 112 -3.65 -5.23 -16.39
CA VAL A 112 -3.99 -6.35 -17.31
C VAL A 112 -5.35 -6.94 -16.93
N SER A 113 -5.62 -7.16 -15.64
CA SER A 113 -6.91 -7.69 -15.18
C SER A 113 -8.08 -6.79 -15.55
N LEU A 114 -7.89 -5.46 -15.46
CA LEU A 114 -8.89 -4.48 -15.87
C LEU A 114 -9.11 -4.46 -17.37
N LEU A 115 -8.06 -4.62 -18.19
CA LEU A 115 -8.19 -4.74 -19.64
C LEU A 115 -9.03 -5.98 -20.01
N VAL A 116 -8.73 -7.13 -19.41
CA VAL A 116 -9.49 -8.37 -19.65
C VAL A 116 -10.94 -8.22 -19.20
N GLY A 117 -11.17 -7.64 -18.00
CA GLY A 117 -12.52 -7.35 -17.50
C GLY A 117 -13.29 -6.37 -18.39
N GLY A 118 -12.63 -5.30 -18.87
CA GLY A 118 -13.19 -4.33 -19.79
C GLY A 118 -13.58 -4.93 -21.14
N ILE A 119 -12.74 -5.82 -21.71
CA ILE A 119 -13.08 -6.60 -22.91
C ILE A 119 -14.29 -7.48 -22.63
N GLY A 120 -14.39 -8.09 -21.45
CA GLY A 120 -15.57 -8.85 -21.02
C GLY A 120 -16.84 -8.01 -21.04
N VAL A 121 -16.81 -6.80 -20.46
CA VAL A 121 -17.93 -5.86 -20.49
C VAL A 121 -18.29 -5.48 -21.93
N MET A 122 -17.31 -5.15 -22.76
CA MET A 122 -17.51 -4.83 -24.16
C MET A 122 -18.22 -5.97 -24.91
N ASN A 123 -17.80 -7.22 -24.70
CA ASN A 123 -18.39 -8.38 -25.35
C ASN A 123 -19.86 -8.61 -24.92
N ILE A 124 -20.13 -8.50 -23.59
CA ILE A 124 -21.50 -8.60 -23.06
C ILE A 124 -22.40 -7.52 -23.68
N MET A 125 -21.90 -6.28 -23.74
CA MET A 125 -22.63 -5.17 -24.32
C MET A 125 -22.87 -5.35 -25.83
N LEU A 126 -21.88 -5.88 -26.58
CA LEU A 126 -22.07 -6.19 -28.00
C LEU A 126 -23.16 -7.26 -28.22
N VAL A 127 -23.21 -8.31 -27.41
CA VAL A 127 -24.27 -9.31 -27.43
C VAL A 127 -25.62 -8.67 -27.09
N SER A 128 -25.68 -7.87 -26.01
CA SER A 128 -26.90 -7.14 -25.59
C SER A 128 -27.44 -6.26 -26.74
N VAL A 129 -26.58 -5.54 -27.44
CA VAL A 129 -26.97 -4.72 -28.62
C VAL A 129 -27.56 -5.59 -29.73
N THR A 130 -26.96 -6.74 -30.04
CA THR A 130 -27.46 -7.63 -31.08
C THR A 130 -28.81 -8.26 -30.72
N GLU A 131 -28.99 -8.66 -29.47
CA GLU A 131 -30.28 -9.20 -28.99
C GLU A 131 -31.40 -8.15 -28.97
N ARG A 132 -31.07 -6.88 -28.67
CA ARG A 132 -32.05 -5.77 -28.62
C ARG A 132 -32.15 -4.96 -29.90
N THR A 133 -31.62 -5.46 -31.04
CA THR A 133 -31.63 -4.74 -32.31
C THR A 133 -33.02 -4.25 -32.70
N ARG A 134 -34.06 -5.10 -32.56
CA ARG A 134 -35.44 -4.75 -32.89
C ARG A 134 -35.99 -3.65 -31.98
N GLU A 135 -35.69 -3.70 -30.68
CA GLU A 135 -36.10 -2.68 -29.70
C GLU A 135 -35.46 -1.32 -30.01
N ILE A 136 -34.16 -1.32 -30.36
CA ILE A 136 -33.43 -0.11 -30.77
C ILE A 136 -34.01 0.47 -32.04
N GLY A 137 -34.30 -0.37 -33.05
CA GLY A 137 -34.92 0.04 -34.30
C GLY A 137 -36.30 0.68 -34.10
N VAL A 138 -37.15 0.11 -33.25
CA VAL A 138 -38.46 0.68 -32.89
C VAL A 138 -38.29 2.06 -32.19
N ARG A 139 -37.33 2.20 -31.26
CA ARG A 139 -37.07 3.50 -30.62
C ARG A 139 -36.64 4.56 -31.65
N MET A 140 -35.77 4.20 -32.57
CA MET A 140 -35.33 5.12 -33.63
C MET A 140 -36.49 5.49 -34.58
N SER A 141 -37.39 4.55 -34.93
CA SER A 141 -38.58 4.82 -35.71
C SER A 141 -39.55 5.76 -35.01
N LEU A 142 -39.59 5.76 -33.67
CA LEU A 142 -40.35 6.68 -32.84
C LEU A 142 -39.68 8.05 -32.63
N GLY A 143 -38.51 8.28 -33.27
CA GLY A 143 -37.80 9.56 -33.24
C GLY A 143 -36.64 9.65 -32.30
N ALA A 144 -36.19 8.56 -31.70
CA ALA A 144 -34.98 8.58 -30.88
C ALA A 144 -33.74 8.94 -31.72
N THR A 145 -32.94 9.92 -31.25
CA THR A 145 -31.71 10.31 -31.93
C THR A 145 -30.59 9.31 -31.65
N ARG A 146 -29.61 9.25 -32.58
CA ARG A 146 -28.39 8.42 -32.38
C ARG A 146 -27.66 8.74 -31.08
N GLY A 147 -27.62 10.02 -30.66
CA GLY A 147 -27.00 10.45 -29.45
C GLY A 147 -27.71 9.91 -28.20
N GLN A 148 -29.02 9.83 -28.22
CA GLN A 148 -29.82 9.25 -27.10
C GLN A 148 -29.54 7.77 -26.94
N ILE A 149 -29.49 7.00 -28.04
CA ILE A 149 -29.17 5.57 -28.03
C ILE A 149 -27.71 5.38 -27.52
N LEU A 150 -26.76 6.14 -28.06
CA LEU A 150 -25.34 6.10 -27.59
C LEU A 150 -25.23 6.37 -26.12
N PHE A 151 -25.85 7.44 -25.63
CA PHE A 151 -25.83 7.81 -24.22
C PHE A 151 -26.44 6.74 -23.32
N GLN A 152 -27.55 6.15 -23.73
CA GLN A 152 -28.22 5.05 -23.01
C GLN A 152 -27.26 3.87 -22.79
N PHE A 153 -26.61 3.39 -23.86
CA PHE A 153 -25.68 2.25 -23.75
C PHE A 153 -24.39 2.60 -23.02
N LEU A 154 -23.91 3.86 -23.09
CA LEU A 154 -22.80 4.33 -22.25
C LEU A 154 -23.17 4.33 -20.78
N VAL A 155 -24.34 4.83 -20.41
CA VAL A 155 -24.81 4.80 -19.01
C VAL A 155 -24.94 3.35 -18.53
N GLU A 156 -25.46 2.44 -19.37
CA GLU A 156 -25.57 1.02 -19.02
C GLU A 156 -24.20 0.40 -18.75
N SER A 157 -23.20 0.64 -19.60
CA SER A 157 -21.84 0.13 -19.42
C SER A 157 -21.14 0.73 -18.18
N VAL A 158 -21.29 2.04 -17.94
CA VAL A 158 -20.74 2.71 -16.75
C VAL A 158 -21.39 2.18 -15.48
N THR A 159 -22.70 1.95 -15.50
CA THR A 159 -23.42 1.41 -14.34
C THR A 159 -22.92 -0.01 -14.01
N LEU A 160 -22.72 -0.85 -15.03
CA LEU A 160 -22.18 -2.20 -14.86
C LEU A 160 -20.78 -2.18 -14.23
N THR A 161 -19.89 -1.34 -14.75
CA THR A 161 -18.53 -1.22 -14.23
C THR A 161 -18.48 -0.59 -12.83
N LEU A 162 -19.38 0.35 -12.53
CA LEU A 162 -19.52 0.93 -11.19
C LEU A 162 -19.94 -0.11 -10.16
N ILE A 163 -20.97 -0.90 -10.47
CA ILE A 163 -21.41 -1.98 -9.58
C ILE A 163 -20.28 -2.97 -9.33
N GLY A 164 -19.59 -3.40 -10.41
CA GLY A 164 -18.42 -4.26 -10.31
C GLY A 164 -17.29 -3.63 -9.48
N GLY A 165 -17.03 -2.35 -9.69
CA GLY A 165 -16.03 -1.58 -8.94
C GLY A 165 -16.35 -1.47 -7.45
N VAL A 166 -17.60 -1.20 -7.09
CA VAL A 166 -18.04 -1.13 -5.69
C VAL A 166 -17.91 -2.50 -5.01
N ILE A 167 -18.35 -3.56 -5.67
CA ILE A 167 -18.21 -4.94 -5.17
C ILE A 167 -16.74 -5.29 -5.02
N GLY A 168 -15.90 -5.01 -6.03
CA GLY A 168 -14.46 -5.27 -6.00
C GLY A 168 -13.75 -4.52 -4.87
N MET A 169 -14.09 -3.25 -4.66
CA MET A 169 -13.57 -2.47 -3.50
C MET A 169 -14.02 -3.05 -2.18
N GLY A 170 -15.29 -3.47 -2.07
CA GLY A 170 -15.80 -4.12 -0.86
C GLY A 170 -15.05 -5.40 -0.54
N LEU A 171 -14.84 -6.26 -1.54
CA LEU A 171 -14.06 -7.49 -1.40
C LEU A 171 -12.59 -7.22 -1.07
N GLY A 172 -11.95 -6.28 -1.77
CA GLY A 172 -10.56 -5.91 -1.53
C GLY A 172 -10.34 -5.33 -0.13
N THR A 173 -11.22 -4.42 0.29
CA THR A 173 -11.18 -3.82 1.63
C THR A 173 -11.46 -4.89 2.70
N GLY A 174 -12.46 -5.75 2.48
CA GLY A 174 -12.77 -6.85 3.38
C GLY A 174 -11.59 -7.82 3.54
N ALA A 175 -10.93 -8.17 2.44
CA ALA A 175 -9.72 -8.99 2.48
C ALA A 175 -8.57 -8.32 3.25
N ALA A 176 -8.37 -7.00 3.05
CA ALA A 176 -7.35 -6.24 3.79
C ALA A 176 -7.63 -6.25 5.30
N PHE A 177 -8.89 -6.10 5.74
CA PHE A 177 -9.25 -6.21 7.16
C PHE A 177 -9.07 -7.62 7.71
N LEU A 178 -9.38 -8.66 6.93
CA LEU A 178 -9.14 -10.04 7.34
C LEU A 178 -7.64 -10.30 7.56
N VAL A 179 -6.80 -9.90 6.60
CA VAL A 179 -5.33 -10.03 6.74
C VAL A 179 -4.84 -9.24 7.95
N SER A 180 -5.34 -8.02 8.15
CA SER A 180 -5.02 -7.20 9.31
C SER A 180 -5.33 -7.91 10.62
N HIS A 181 -6.49 -8.55 10.71
CA HIS A 181 -6.91 -9.25 11.93
C HIS A 181 -5.99 -10.45 12.26
N PHE A 182 -5.57 -11.21 11.26
CA PHE A 182 -4.70 -12.39 11.47
C PHE A 182 -3.22 -12.04 11.56
N ALA A 183 -2.75 -11.07 10.78
CA ALA A 183 -1.33 -10.69 10.73
C ALA A 183 -0.97 -9.58 11.75
N GLY A 184 -1.95 -8.93 12.36
CA GLY A 184 -1.73 -7.82 13.31
C GLY A 184 -1.23 -6.54 12.62
N TRP A 185 -1.36 -6.42 11.30
CA TRP A 185 -0.94 -5.22 10.55
C TRP A 185 -2.11 -4.25 10.41
N PRO A 186 -1.93 -2.94 10.66
CA PRO A 186 -2.99 -1.98 10.51
C PRO A 186 -3.39 -1.84 9.02
N PRO A 187 -4.69 -1.98 8.66
CA PRO A 187 -5.12 -1.80 7.29
C PRO A 187 -5.11 -0.30 6.96
N LEU A 188 -4.38 0.09 5.92
CA LEU A 188 -4.33 1.46 5.43
C LEU A 188 -5.30 1.63 4.26
N VAL A 189 -6.58 1.80 4.57
CA VAL A 189 -7.60 2.14 3.57
C VAL A 189 -7.85 3.65 3.64
N SER A 190 -7.41 4.38 2.61
CA SER A 190 -7.59 5.83 2.55
C SER A 190 -8.79 6.22 1.68
N PHE A 191 -9.56 7.22 2.11
CA PHE A 191 -10.70 7.74 1.37
C PHE A 191 -10.36 8.20 -0.07
N PRO A 192 -9.22 8.87 -0.34
CA PRO A 192 -8.79 9.19 -1.69
C PRO A 192 -8.66 7.96 -2.62
N VAL A 193 -8.16 6.84 -2.12
CA VAL A 193 -8.02 5.61 -2.92
C VAL A 193 -9.38 5.07 -3.34
N ILE A 194 -10.39 5.16 -2.48
CA ILE A 194 -11.78 4.78 -2.80
C ILE A 194 -12.31 5.64 -3.94
N ILE A 195 -12.14 6.96 -3.86
CA ILE A 195 -12.61 7.89 -4.90
C ILE A 195 -11.92 7.61 -6.23
N VAL A 196 -10.60 7.43 -6.22
CA VAL A 196 -9.83 7.10 -7.43
C VAL A 196 -10.30 5.78 -8.03
N GLY A 197 -10.57 4.76 -7.21
CA GLY A 197 -11.10 3.48 -7.67
C GLY A 197 -12.46 3.59 -8.36
N ILE A 198 -13.38 4.40 -7.80
CA ILE A 198 -14.69 4.68 -8.41
C ILE A 198 -14.53 5.40 -9.75
N LEU A 199 -13.74 6.46 -9.78
CA LEU A 199 -13.50 7.23 -11.01
C LEU A 199 -12.86 6.35 -12.09
N PHE A 200 -11.93 5.49 -11.71
CA PHE A 200 -11.28 4.57 -12.62
C PHE A 200 -12.26 3.53 -13.19
N SER A 201 -13.17 2.99 -12.37
CA SER A 201 -14.24 2.10 -12.82
C SER A 201 -15.16 2.77 -13.84
N MET A 202 -15.50 4.05 -13.63
CA MET A 202 -16.29 4.83 -14.59
C MET A 202 -15.56 5.01 -15.92
N ILE A 203 -14.28 5.34 -15.88
CA ILE A 203 -13.45 5.53 -17.08
C ILE A 203 -13.40 4.24 -17.89
N ILE A 204 -13.20 3.09 -17.25
CA ILE A 204 -13.21 1.78 -17.88
C ILE A 204 -14.58 1.51 -18.55
N GLY A 205 -15.68 1.81 -17.85
CA GLY A 205 -17.03 1.69 -18.40
C GLY A 205 -17.24 2.51 -19.66
N VAL A 206 -16.72 3.75 -19.69
CA VAL A 206 -16.78 4.61 -20.86
C VAL A 206 -15.92 4.06 -22.00
N ILE A 207 -14.64 3.74 -21.74
CA ILE A 207 -13.69 3.27 -22.76
C ILE A 207 -14.22 2.02 -23.47
N PHE A 208 -14.61 1.00 -22.71
CA PHE A 208 -15.08 -0.27 -23.26
C PHE A 208 -16.55 -0.25 -23.68
N GLY A 209 -17.34 0.73 -23.23
CA GLY A 209 -18.72 0.97 -23.62
C GLY A 209 -18.89 1.76 -24.91
N ILE A 210 -17.91 2.59 -25.30
CA ILE A 210 -18.00 3.43 -26.50
C ILE A 210 -18.26 2.60 -27.77
N LEU A 211 -17.55 1.50 -27.96
CA LEU A 211 -17.63 0.70 -29.16
C LEU A 211 -19.01 0.02 -29.34
N PRO A 212 -19.55 -0.69 -28.33
CA PRO A 212 -20.92 -1.23 -28.44
C PRO A 212 -21.99 -0.14 -28.53
N ALA A 213 -21.85 0.97 -27.77
CA ALA A 213 -22.82 2.06 -27.84
C ALA A 213 -22.85 2.74 -29.22
N ASN A 214 -21.68 2.93 -29.85
CA ASN A 214 -21.61 3.45 -31.21
C ASN A 214 -22.23 2.49 -32.21
N LYS A 215 -22.02 1.17 -32.07
CA LYS A 215 -22.64 0.16 -32.90
C LYS A 215 -24.16 0.20 -32.77
N ALA A 216 -24.68 0.29 -31.55
CA ALA A 216 -26.12 0.42 -31.27
C ALA A 216 -26.74 1.67 -31.93
N SER A 217 -26.04 2.83 -31.84
CA SER A 217 -26.52 4.11 -32.36
C SER A 217 -26.55 4.19 -33.89
N ARG A 218 -25.91 3.27 -34.61
CA ARG A 218 -25.81 3.23 -36.06
C ARG A 218 -26.70 2.17 -36.69
N LEU A 219 -27.55 1.49 -35.93
CA LEU A 219 -28.54 0.55 -36.47
C LEU A 219 -29.57 1.32 -37.32
N ASP A 220 -30.02 0.71 -38.39
CA ASP A 220 -31.05 1.31 -39.23
C ASP A 220 -32.43 1.15 -38.57
N PRO A 221 -33.30 2.19 -38.66
CA PRO A 221 -34.69 2.09 -38.21
C PRO A 221 -35.42 1.00 -39.05
N ILE A 222 -36.22 0.21 -38.36
CA ILE A 222 -37.02 -0.84 -38.99
C ILE A 222 -38.28 -0.23 -39.60
#